data_62cf894b4149490acee6ea409bb6d7aa
#
_entry.id   62cf894b4149490acee6ea409bb6d7aa
#
_cell.length_a   1.000
_cell.length_b   1.000
_cell.length_c   1.000
_cell.angle_alpha   90.00
_cell.angle_beta   90.00
_cell.angle_gamma   90.00
#
_symmetry.space_group_name_H-M   'P 1'
#
loop_
_entity.id
_entity.type
_entity.pdbx_description
1 polymer ?
#
loop_
_entity_poly.entity_id
_entity_poly.type
_entity_poly.pdbx_seq_one_letter_code
_entity_poly.pdbx_strand_id
1 'polypeptide(L)'
;REIGDGDHGVNLARGFSEIKNQLVNFKNLPVSDVFTKMGMTLLTKVGGASGAIYGTAFMSAGTYLKGKTEFDNQILLGALNSMIEGIQRRGKAVLGEKTMLDTIMPTYNFLEKSFNEGKSLKDIKNEVIEVAKKSMEATKDIIATKGRASYLGERSVGHIDPGAMSSYLMIKTVCENI
;
A
#
# COMPACT_ATOMS: atom_id res chain seq x y z
N ARG A 1 1.52 9.14 -16.40
CA ARG A 1 0.77 10.07 -17.28
C ARG A 1 -0.03 9.33 -18.36
N GLU A 2 0.39 8.13 -18.78
CA GLU A 2 -0.19 7.45 -19.95
C GLU A 2 -1.55 6.79 -19.68
N ILE A 3 -1.82 6.39 -18.43
CA ILE A 3 -3.08 5.73 -18.06
C ILE A 3 -3.84 6.45 -16.93
N GLY A 4 -3.57 7.75 -16.72
CA GLY A 4 -4.24 8.57 -15.71
C GLY A 4 -4.01 10.06 -15.95
N ASP A 5 -4.40 10.89 -15.00
CA ASP A 5 -4.23 12.36 -15.04
C ASP A 5 -2.80 12.82 -14.66
N GLY A 6 -1.91 11.88 -14.34
CA GLY A 6 -0.51 12.14 -14.04
C GLY A 6 -0.23 12.80 -12.69
N ASP A 7 -1.23 12.95 -11.85
CA ASP A 7 -1.13 13.64 -10.55
C ASP A 7 -0.87 12.70 -9.36
N HIS A 8 -0.97 11.38 -9.55
CA HIS A 8 -0.88 10.37 -8.49
C HIS A 8 0.39 10.51 -7.64
N GLY A 9 1.56 10.58 -8.29
CA GLY A 9 2.83 10.70 -7.57
C GLY A 9 2.98 12.02 -6.81
N VAL A 10 2.58 13.12 -7.43
CA VAL A 10 2.64 14.47 -6.81
C VAL A 10 1.70 14.54 -5.60
N ASN A 11 0.49 14.01 -5.72
CA ASN A 11 -0.48 13.98 -4.64
C ASN A 11 0.01 13.14 -3.46
N LEU A 12 0.55 11.94 -3.70
CA LEU A 12 1.13 11.09 -2.66
C LEU A 12 2.35 11.75 -2.01
N ALA A 13 3.26 12.32 -2.80
CA ALA A 13 4.43 13.03 -2.27
C ALA A 13 4.03 14.16 -1.32
N ARG A 14 2.99 14.93 -1.66
CA ARG A 14 2.44 15.98 -0.78
C ARG A 14 1.91 15.39 0.52
N GLY A 15 1.14 14.30 0.47
CA GLY A 15 0.60 13.64 1.66
C GLY A 15 1.68 13.10 2.58
N PHE A 16 2.69 12.40 2.03
CA PHE A 16 3.81 11.87 2.82
C PHE A 16 4.75 12.96 3.34
N SER A 17 4.93 14.06 2.61
CA SER A 17 5.66 15.24 3.12
C SER A 17 4.97 15.84 4.33
N GLU A 18 3.65 15.91 4.32
CA GLU A 18 2.88 16.38 5.48
C GLU A 18 3.00 15.43 6.67
N ILE A 19 2.96 14.10 6.46
CA ILE A 19 3.23 13.10 7.50
C ILE A 19 4.63 13.30 8.08
N LYS A 20 5.64 13.50 7.22
CA LYS A 20 7.03 13.76 7.65
C LYS A 20 7.11 14.98 8.56
N ASN A 21 6.42 16.06 8.25
CA ASN A 21 6.38 17.27 9.09
C ASN A 21 5.73 17.02 10.46
N GLN A 22 4.86 16.01 10.56
CA GLN A 22 4.17 15.65 11.81
C GLN A 22 4.92 14.62 12.65
N LEU A 23 6.02 14.02 12.18
CA LEU A 23 6.74 12.93 12.89
C LEU A 23 7.15 13.31 14.31
N VAL A 24 7.51 14.56 14.56
CA VAL A 24 7.86 15.04 15.91
C VAL A 24 6.70 14.85 16.90
N ASN A 25 5.46 14.98 16.42
CA ASN A 25 4.25 14.82 17.22
C ASN A 25 3.85 13.34 17.41
N PHE A 26 4.50 12.41 16.71
CA PHE A 26 4.20 10.98 16.79
C PHE A 26 5.07 10.24 17.82
N LYS A 27 6.16 10.84 18.27
CA LYS A 27 7.22 10.20 19.04
C LYS A 27 6.75 9.39 20.26
N ASN A 28 5.69 9.84 20.93
CA ASN A 28 5.18 9.22 22.16
C ASN A 28 3.77 8.63 21.99
N LEU A 29 3.31 8.49 20.76
CA LEU A 29 1.98 7.92 20.49
C LEU A 29 2.07 6.40 20.37
N PRO A 30 1.02 5.69 20.77
CA PRO A 30 0.83 4.29 20.38
C PRO A 30 0.90 4.14 18.87
N VAL A 31 1.44 3.02 18.38
CA VAL A 31 1.55 2.77 16.93
C VAL A 31 0.20 2.83 16.23
N SER A 32 -0.86 2.35 16.89
CA SER A 32 -2.24 2.48 16.40
C SER A 32 -2.64 3.92 16.08
N ASP A 33 -2.26 4.85 16.94
CA ASP A 33 -2.60 6.27 16.78
C ASP A 33 -1.74 6.91 15.68
N VAL A 34 -0.47 6.48 15.56
CA VAL A 34 0.41 6.90 14.46
C VAL A 34 -0.23 6.51 13.14
N PHE A 35 -0.62 5.24 12.95
CA PHE A 35 -1.26 4.77 11.72
C PHE A 35 -2.57 5.50 11.44
N THR A 36 -3.40 5.73 12.46
CA THR A 36 -4.65 6.48 12.33
C THR A 36 -4.39 7.92 11.87
N LYS A 37 -3.43 8.61 12.48
CA LYS A 37 -3.07 10.00 12.09
C LYS A 37 -2.48 10.06 10.68
N MET A 38 -1.61 9.12 10.30
CA MET A 38 -1.11 9.00 8.93
C MET A 38 -2.27 8.83 7.95
N GLY A 39 -3.22 7.95 8.24
CA GLY A 39 -4.40 7.72 7.41
C GLY A 39 -5.26 8.99 7.26
N MET A 40 -5.51 9.70 8.34
CA MET A 40 -6.26 10.98 8.31
C MET A 40 -5.52 12.05 7.49
N THR A 41 -4.20 12.13 7.62
CA THR A 41 -3.38 13.06 6.83
C THR A 41 -3.45 12.72 5.33
N LEU A 42 -3.30 11.46 4.97
CA LEU A 42 -3.45 11.03 3.57
C LEU A 42 -4.84 11.33 3.02
N LEU A 43 -5.89 11.06 3.80
CA LEU A 43 -7.27 11.32 3.40
C LEU A 43 -7.51 12.81 3.10
N THR A 44 -6.89 13.70 3.86
CA THR A 44 -7.13 15.15 3.76
C THR A 44 -6.15 15.88 2.84
N LYS A 45 -4.93 15.39 2.66
CA LYS A 45 -3.86 16.06 1.92
C LYS A 45 -3.56 15.45 0.57
N VAL A 46 -3.91 14.19 0.34
CA VAL A 46 -3.77 13.53 -0.95
C VAL A 46 -5.08 13.69 -1.74
N GLY A 47 -4.98 14.30 -2.90
CA GLY A 47 -6.14 14.44 -3.79
C GLY A 47 -6.54 13.14 -4.48
N GLY A 48 -7.71 13.13 -5.09
CA GLY A 48 -8.21 12.03 -5.91
C GLY A 48 -8.56 10.77 -5.10
N ALA A 49 -8.74 9.66 -5.83
CA ALA A 49 -9.09 8.37 -5.23
C ALA A 49 -7.97 7.80 -4.33
N SER A 50 -6.71 8.08 -4.65
CA SER A 50 -5.55 7.55 -3.92
C SER A 50 -5.53 8.00 -2.45
N GLY A 51 -5.87 9.25 -2.17
CA GLY A 51 -5.97 9.74 -0.79
C GLY A 51 -7.01 8.98 0.02
N ALA A 52 -8.19 8.78 -0.55
CA ALA A 52 -9.27 8.03 0.10
C ALA A 52 -8.88 6.56 0.33
N ILE A 53 -8.22 5.93 -0.63
CA ILE A 53 -7.85 4.50 -0.55
C ILE A 53 -6.70 4.29 0.44
N TYR A 54 -5.57 4.99 0.28
CA TYR A 54 -4.44 4.85 1.21
C TYR A 54 -4.80 5.35 2.61
N GLY A 55 -5.55 6.46 2.73
CA GLY A 55 -6.03 6.94 4.01
C GLY A 55 -6.86 5.88 4.74
N THR A 56 -7.80 5.23 4.05
CA THR A 56 -8.60 4.14 4.62
C THR A 56 -7.72 2.94 5.00
N ALA A 57 -6.74 2.58 4.18
CA ALA A 57 -5.81 1.49 4.48
C ALA A 57 -5.06 1.72 5.79
N PHE A 58 -4.42 2.87 5.94
CA PHE A 58 -3.68 3.22 7.16
C PHE A 58 -4.60 3.31 8.39
N MET A 59 -5.80 3.86 8.26
CA MET A 59 -6.78 3.90 9.36
C MET A 59 -7.26 2.50 9.76
N SER A 60 -7.43 1.59 8.80
CA SER A 60 -7.79 0.19 9.09
C SER A 60 -6.69 -0.51 9.87
N ALA A 61 -5.42 -0.34 9.49
CA ALA A 61 -4.28 -0.84 10.26
C ALA A 61 -4.24 -0.25 11.67
N GLY A 62 -4.45 1.07 11.81
CA GLY A 62 -4.53 1.73 13.12
C GLY A 62 -5.62 1.12 14.01
N THR A 63 -6.78 0.83 13.44
CA THR A 63 -7.88 0.15 14.18
C THR A 63 -7.47 -1.26 14.62
N TYR A 64 -6.85 -2.05 13.75
CA TYR A 64 -6.36 -3.39 14.08
C TYR A 64 -5.29 -3.37 15.18
N LEU A 65 -4.38 -2.39 15.12
CA LEU A 65 -3.25 -2.25 16.06
C LEU A 65 -3.66 -1.73 17.45
N LYS A 66 -4.91 -1.31 17.64
CA LYS A 66 -5.36 -0.76 18.90
C LYS A 66 -5.22 -1.80 20.05
N GLY A 67 -4.51 -1.38 21.10
CA GLY A 67 -4.24 -2.22 22.27
C GLY A 67 -3.13 -3.27 22.08
N LYS A 68 -2.46 -3.31 20.93
CA LYS A 68 -1.31 -4.19 20.72
C LYS A 68 -0.03 -3.47 21.14
N THR A 69 0.75 -4.12 22.00
CA THR A 69 1.99 -3.57 22.59
C THR A 69 3.24 -4.26 22.06
N GLU A 70 3.08 -5.44 21.46
CA GLU A 70 4.16 -6.22 20.85
C GLU A 70 4.00 -6.21 19.33
N PHE A 71 5.11 -6.37 18.62
CA PHE A 71 5.15 -6.41 17.16
C PHE A 71 5.89 -7.68 16.72
N ASP A 72 5.13 -8.71 16.41
CA ASP A 72 5.58 -9.93 15.80
C ASP A 72 5.10 -10.07 14.34
N ASN A 73 5.49 -11.17 13.71
CA ASN A 73 5.07 -11.46 12.33
C ASN A 73 3.55 -11.55 12.19
N GLN A 74 2.83 -12.08 13.20
CA GLN A 74 1.39 -12.25 13.14
C GLN A 74 0.66 -10.91 13.24
N ILE A 75 1.14 -10.02 14.10
CA ILE A 75 0.59 -8.66 14.21
C ILE A 75 0.87 -7.87 12.93
N LEU A 76 2.05 -8.02 12.34
CA LEU A 76 2.36 -7.40 11.05
C LEU A 76 1.42 -7.90 9.95
N LEU A 77 1.22 -9.22 9.82
CA LEU A 77 0.28 -9.78 8.85
C LEU A 77 -1.15 -9.29 9.07
N GLY A 78 -1.62 -9.26 10.32
CA GLY A 78 -2.95 -8.76 10.64
C GLY A 78 -3.14 -7.29 10.28
N ALA A 79 -2.13 -6.45 10.51
CA ALA A 79 -2.16 -5.05 10.11
C ALA A 79 -2.21 -4.90 8.59
N LEU A 80 -1.37 -5.64 7.84
CA LEU A 80 -1.37 -5.64 6.38
C LEU A 80 -2.68 -6.16 5.79
N ASN A 81 -3.25 -7.24 6.36
CA ASN A 81 -4.55 -7.74 5.94
C ASN A 81 -5.65 -6.70 6.15
N SER A 82 -5.66 -6.02 7.30
CA SER A 82 -6.60 -4.93 7.56
C SER A 82 -6.46 -3.77 6.58
N MET A 83 -5.24 -3.46 6.12
CA MET A 83 -5.01 -2.50 5.04
C MET A 83 -5.63 -2.98 3.73
N ILE A 84 -5.41 -4.22 3.33
CA ILE A 84 -5.97 -4.83 2.11
C ILE A 84 -7.49 -4.77 2.15
N GLU A 85 -8.11 -5.19 3.23
CA GLU A 85 -9.57 -5.13 3.42
C GLU A 85 -10.09 -3.69 3.32
N GLY A 86 -9.37 -2.73 3.89
CA GLY A 86 -9.66 -1.30 3.78
C GLY A 86 -9.64 -0.81 2.34
N ILE A 87 -8.61 -1.19 1.58
CA ILE A 87 -8.48 -0.87 0.15
C ILE A 87 -9.62 -1.48 -0.65
N GLN A 88 -9.91 -2.76 -0.44
CA GLN A 88 -10.99 -3.48 -1.13
C GLN A 88 -12.36 -2.86 -0.82
N ARG A 89 -12.63 -2.59 0.45
CA ARG A 89 -13.90 -1.96 0.87
C ARG A 89 -14.09 -0.57 0.25
N ARG A 90 -13.02 0.23 0.21
CA ARG A 90 -13.08 1.60 -0.31
C ARG A 90 -13.05 1.67 -1.83
N GLY A 91 -12.16 0.89 -2.45
CA GLY A 91 -11.90 0.92 -3.90
C GLY A 91 -12.81 -0.02 -4.70
N LYS A 92 -13.48 -0.96 -4.03
CA LYS A 92 -14.29 -2.01 -4.68
C LYS A 92 -13.50 -2.77 -5.75
N ALA A 93 -12.21 -2.95 -5.51
CA ALA A 93 -11.29 -3.64 -6.40
C ALA A 93 -10.88 -5.00 -5.85
N VAL A 94 -10.52 -5.90 -6.75
CA VAL A 94 -9.94 -7.22 -6.45
C VAL A 94 -8.64 -7.41 -7.22
N LEU A 95 -7.95 -8.51 -6.96
CA LEU A 95 -6.75 -8.90 -7.72
C LEU A 95 -7.08 -9.09 -9.20
N GLY A 96 -6.19 -8.65 -10.09
CA GLY A 96 -6.36 -8.77 -11.55
C GLY A 96 -7.05 -7.58 -12.22
N GLU A 97 -7.36 -6.53 -11.48
CA GLU A 97 -8.07 -5.36 -12.01
C GLU A 97 -7.14 -4.17 -12.34
N LYS A 98 -5.83 -4.38 -12.31
CA LYS A 98 -4.78 -3.38 -12.55
C LYS A 98 -4.87 -2.23 -11.56
N THR A 99 -4.59 -2.56 -10.30
CA THR A 99 -4.61 -1.63 -9.17
C THR A 99 -3.43 -1.87 -8.24
N MET A 100 -3.33 -1.11 -7.16
CA MET A 100 -2.36 -1.35 -6.09
C MET A 100 -2.46 -2.76 -5.48
N LEU A 101 -3.65 -3.39 -5.52
CA LEU A 101 -3.85 -4.74 -4.97
C LEU A 101 -3.04 -5.78 -5.74
N ASP A 102 -2.78 -5.55 -7.03
CA ASP A 102 -1.97 -6.45 -7.86
C ASP A 102 -0.50 -6.49 -7.44
N THR A 103 -0.05 -5.53 -6.64
CA THR A 103 1.26 -5.55 -5.98
C THR A 103 1.16 -6.00 -4.53
N ILE A 104 0.20 -5.48 -3.77
CA ILE A 104 0.11 -5.70 -2.32
C ILE A 104 -0.28 -7.14 -1.98
N MET A 105 -1.27 -7.72 -2.67
CA MET A 105 -1.77 -9.06 -2.34
C MET A 105 -0.74 -10.17 -2.61
N PRO A 106 -0.05 -10.24 -3.76
CA PRO A 106 1.01 -11.22 -3.95
C PRO A 106 2.15 -11.07 -2.94
N THR A 107 2.49 -9.83 -2.56
CA THR A 107 3.51 -9.58 -1.53
C THR A 107 3.04 -10.05 -0.16
N TYR A 108 1.79 -9.81 0.20
CA TYR A 108 1.19 -10.32 1.44
C TYR A 108 1.23 -11.86 1.49
N ASN A 109 0.80 -12.52 0.42
CA ASN A 109 0.80 -13.99 0.34
C ASN A 109 2.21 -14.57 0.50
N PHE A 110 3.22 -13.92 -0.08
CA PHE A 110 4.62 -14.30 0.10
C PHE A 110 5.07 -14.13 1.55
N LEU A 111 4.74 -13.02 2.19
CA LEU A 111 5.05 -12.76 3.61
C LEU A 111 4.39 -13.81 4.51
N GLU A 112 3.10 -14.06 4.33
CA GLU A 112 2.34 -15.04 5.11
C GLU A 112 2.96 -16.42 5.02
N LYS A 113 3.27 -16.89 3.81
CA LYS A 113 3.96 -18.18 3.59
C LYS A 113 5.30 -18.22 4.31
N SER A 114 6.13 -17.20 4.12
CA SER A 114 7.49 -17.15 4.69
C SER A 114 7.47 -17.09 6.22
N PHE A 115 6.54 -16.36 6.81
CA PHE A 115 6.39 -16.30 8.26
C PHE A 115 5.89 -17.62 8.84
N ASN A 116 5.02 -18.34 8.14
CA ASN A 116 4.59 -19.69 8.52
C ASN A 116 5.73 -20.72 8.41
N GLU A 117 6.75 -20.45 7.59
CA GLU A 117 8.00 -21.22 7.53
C GLU A 117 9.01 -20.82 8.62
N GLY A 118 8.65 -19.90 9.51
CA GLY A 118 9.49 -19.44 10.62
C GLY A 118 10.54 -18.39 10.25
N LYS A 119 10.48 -17.82 9.04
CA LYS A 119 11.41 -16.76 8.62
C LYS A 119 11.02 -15.42 9.22
N SER A 120 12.01 -14.55 9.48
CA SER A 120 11.75 -13.16 9.86
C SER A 120 11.70 -12.24 8.62
N LEU A 121 11.06 -11.09 8.76
CA LEU A 121 11.03 -10.08 7.69
C LEU A 121 12.45 -9.65 7.28
N LYS A 122 13.36 -9.57 8.24
CA LYS A 122 14.77 -9.20 7.99
C LYS A 122 15.49 -10.22 7.09
N ASP A 123 15.17 -11.51 7.25
CA ASP A 123 15.79 -12.57 6.45
C ASP A 123 15.32 -12.57 5.00
N ILE A 124 14.08 -12.15 4.75
CA ILE A 124 13.42 -12.25 3.45
C ILE A 124 13.18 -10.90 2.77
N LYS A 125 13.71 -9.80 3.30
CA LYS A 125 13.39 -8.45 2.80
C LYS A 125 13.72 -8.24 1.31
N ASN A 126 14.79 -8.86 0.82
CA ASN A 126 15.17 -8.76 -0.59
C ASN A 126 14.17 -9.51 -1.49
N GLU A 127 13.73 -10.69 -1.07
CA GLU A 127 12.72 -11.48 -1.78
C GLU A 127 11.37 -10.76 -1.78
N VAL A 128 11.00 -10.08 -0.68
CA VAL A 128 9.79 -9.24 -0.60
C VAL A 128 9.85 -8.13 -1.63
N ILE A 129 10.99 -7.44 -1.75
CA ILE A 129 11.19 -6.39 -2.76
C ILE A 129 11.03 -6.96 -4.18
N GLU A 130 11.63 -8.12 -4.45
CA GLU A 130 11.56 -8.76 -5.78
C GLU A 130 10.13 -9.22 -6.12
N VAL A 131 9.40 -9.81 -5.17
CA VAL A 131 7.99 -10.18 -5.36
C VAL A 131 7.15 -8.95 -5.65
N ALA A 132 7.29 -7.89 -4.86
CA ALA A 132 6.56 -6.64 -5.06
C ALA A 132 6.88 -6.00 -6.42
N LYS A 133 8.16 -6.03 -6.85
CA LYS A 133 8.60 -5.51 -8.13
C LYS A 133 7.99 -6.29 -9.30
N LYS A 134 8.10 -7.60 -9.30
CA LYS A 134 7.54 -8.46 -10.35
C LYS A 134 6.03 -8.30 -10.46
N SER A 135 5.35 -8.24 -9.33
CA SER A 135 3.89 -8.05 -9.28
C SER A 135 3.47 -6.68 -9.81
N MET A 136 4.21 -5.63 -9.48
CA MET A 136 4.01 -4.29 -10.03
C MET A 136 4.24 -4.27 -11.55
N GLU A 137 5.31 -4.88 -12.04
CA GLU A 137 5.63 -4.95 -13.47
C GLU A 137 4.59 -5.75 -14.26
N ALA A 138 4.04 -6.82 -13.68
CA ALA A 138 2.99 -7.63 -14.29
C ALA A 138 1.69 -6.86 -14.56
N THR A 139 1.47 -5.73 -13.89
CA THR A 139 0.31 -4.87 -14.21
C THR A 139 0.33 -4.30 -15.62
N LYS A 140 1.47 -4.33 -16.32
CA LYS A 140 1.56 -3.94 -17.73
C LYS A 140 0.65 -4.76 -18.62
N ASP A 141 0.50 -6.05 -18.32
CA ASP A 141 -0.20 -7.01 -19.17
C ASP A 141 -1.70 -7.10 -18.82
N ILE A 142 -2.13 -6.41 -17.77
CA ILE A 142 -3.53 -6.40 -17.32
C ILE A 142 -4.29 -5.25 -18.01
N ILE A 143 -5.53 -5.53 -18.46
CA ILE A 143 -6.48 -4.48 -18.86
C ILE A 143 -7.08 -3.87 -17.60
N ALA A 144 -7.02 -2.54 -17.49
CA ALA A 144 -7.59 -1.86 -16.33
C ALA A 144 -9.13 -1.92 -16.33
N THR A 145 -9.70 -2.38 -15.22
CA THR A 145 -11.15 -2.42 -14.99
C THR A 145 -11.59 -1.51 -13.85
N LYS A 146 -10.64 -0.89 -13.16
CA LYS A 146 -10.86 0.05 -12.05
C LYS A 146 -10.09 1.36 -12.24
N GLY A 147 -10.56 2.37 -11.52
CA GLY A 147 -9.94 3.69 -11.53
C GLY A 147 -10.03 4.39 -12.89
N ARG A 148 -9.22 5.44 -13.07
CA ARG A 148 -9.24 6.23 -14.31
C ARG A 148 -8.72 5.48 -15.54
N ALA A 149 -7.80 4.55 -15.33
CA ALA A 149 -7.24 3.73 -16.40
C ALA A 149 -8.30 2.84 -17.08
N SER A 150 -9.40 2.50 -16.38
CA SER A 150 -10.50 1.69 -16.94
C SER A 150 -11.18 2.35 -18.14
N TYR A 151 -11.18 3.68 -18.22
CA TYR A 151 -11.73 4.40 -19.39
C TYR A 151 -10.92 4.19 -20.68
N LEU A 152 -9.69 3.69 -20.56
CA LEU A 152 -8.81 3.41 -21.71
C LEU A 152 -9.02 2.01 -22.27
N GLY A 153 -9.62 1.07 -21.50
CA GLY A 153 -9.80 -0.32 -21.92
C GLY A 153 -8.46 -0.95 -22.31
N GLU A 154 -8.37 -1.54 -23.51
CA GLU A 154 -7.16 -2.19 -24.03
C GLU A 154 -5.95 -1.24 -24.14
N ARG A 155 -6.16 0.05 -24.33
CA ARG A 155 -5.08 1.04 -24.35
C ARG A 155 -4.37 1.20 -23.01
N SER A 156 -4.89 0.63 -21.93
CA SER A 156 -4.23 0.57 -20.63
C SER A 156 -3.09 -0.47 -20.59
N VAL A 157 -3.09 -1.44 -21.50
CA VAL A 157 -2.04 -2.47 -21.61
C VAL A 157 -0.72 -1.84 -22.04
N GLY A 158 0.40 -2.39 -21.57
CA GLY A 158 1.74 -1.87 -21.80
C GLY A 158 2.23 -0.85 -20.77
N HIS A 159 1.34 -0.38 -19.90
CA HIS A 159 1.66 0.62 -18.87
C HIS A 159 1.50 0.06 -17.46
N ILE A 160 2.42 0.42 -16.56
CA ILE A 160 2.33 0.05 -15.12
C ILE A 160 1.22 0.87 -14.47
N ASP A 161 0.43 0.23 -13.59
CA ASP A 161 -0.53 0.95 -12.77
C ASP A 161 0.19 1.88 -11.76
N PRO A 162 -0.21 3.17 -11.68
CA PRO A 162 0.40 4.11 -10.73
C PRO A 162 0.26 3.69 -9.26
N GLY A 163 -0.86 3.06 -8.89
CA GLY A 163 -1.08 2.52 -7.54
C GLY A 163 -0.19 1.32 -7.24
N ALA A 164 0.01 0.44 -8.22
CA ALA A 164 0.97 -0.68 -8.12
C ALA A 164 2.40 -0.18 -7.93
N MET A 165 2.83 0.83 -8.71
CA MET A 165 4.13 1.45 -8.58
C MET A 165 4.33 2.08 -7.20
N SER A 166 3.39 2.87 -6.72
CA SER A 166 3.51 3.53 -5.41
C SER A 166 3.53 2.51 -4.26
N SER A 167 2.76 1.42 -4.37
CA SER A 167 2.79 0.33 -3.40
C SER A 167 4.15 -0.39 -3.38
N TYR A 168 4.72 -0.68 -4.55
CA TYR A 168 6.07 -1.22 -4.65
C TYR A 168 7.10 -0.31 -3.98
N LEU A 169 7.06 1.00 -4.25
CA LEU A 169 8.00 1.95 -3.66
C LEU A 169 7.87 2.02 -2.13
N MET A 170 6.67 1.98 -1.58
CA MET A 170 6.44 1.92 -0.13
C MET A 170 7.00 0.63 0.47
N ILE A 171 6.70 -0.52 -0.10
CA ILE A 171 7.21 -1.83 0.35
C ILE A 171 8.74 -1.85 0.32
N LYS A 172 9.33 -1.44 -0.80
CA LYS A 172 10.78 -1.34 -0.97
C LYS A 172 11.41 -0.46 0.11
N THR A 173 10.86 0.75 0.31
CA THR A 173 11.38 1.69 1.32
C THR A 173 11.34 1.11 2.73
N VAL A 174 10.25 0.42 3.10
CA VAL A 174 10.17 -0.26 4.40
C VAL A 174 11.25 -1.34 4.51
N CYS A 175 11.36 -2.22 3.53
CA CYS A 175 12.34 -3.32 3.53
C CYS A 175 13.79 -2.84 3.55
N GLU A 176 14.11 -1.72 2.92
CA GLU A 176 15.45 -1.14 2.92
C GLU A 176 15.84 -0.49 4.25
N ASN A 177 14.88 -0.21 5.15
CA ASN A 177 15.10 0.49 6.42
C ASN A 177 14.92 -0.41 7.67
N ILE A 178 14.88 -1.72 7.51
CA ILE A 178 14.80 -2.72 8.59
C ILE A 178 16.03 -3.60 8.68
#